data_c69aaf31b4c76c2dc6493f95288852a3
#
_entry.id   c69aaf31b4c76c2dc6493f95288852a3
#
_cell.length_a   1.000
_cell.length_b   1.000
_cell.length_c   1.000
_cell.angle_alpha   90.00
_cell.angle_beta   90.00
_cell.angle_gamma   90.00
#
_symmetry.space_group_name_H-M   'P 1'
#
loop_
_entity.id
_entity.type
_entity.pdbx_description
1 polymer ?
#
loop_
_entity_poly.entity_id
_entity_poly.type
_entity_poly.pdbx_seq_one_letter_code
_entity_poly.pdbx_strand_id
1 'polypeptide(L)'
;MKKEIVLTVFLIAIVASLFAQKSEVFNPSNKAIRGYDPVAYFTEGKAVKGNESLTYHWKDADWYFSSTQNLNSFSKNPDKYVPQYGGYCAYGLSEGHKAPTDPDAWTIVDGKLYLNYSKDIRTKWREGEKERIDKADKIWPGLKDKE
;
A
#
# COMPACT_ATOMS: atom_id res chain seq x y z
N MET A 1 -34.53 -43.15 -39.58
CA MET A 1 -34.21 -41.73 -39.51
C MET A 1 -33.54 -41.44 -38.21
N LYS A 2 -32.23 -41.25 -38.24
CA LYS A 2 -31.45 -40.85 -37.06
C LYS A 2 -31.60 -39.35 -36.95
N LYS A 3 -32.26 -38.88 -35.88
CA LYS A 3 -32.23 -37.46 -35.51
C LYS A 3 -30.90 -37.18 -34.84
N GLU A 4 -30.05 -36.46 -35.52
CA GLU A 4 -28.83 -35.94 -34.92
C GLU A 4 -29.21 -34.78 -33.98
N ILE A 5 -29.10 -35.02 -32.71
CA ILE A 5 -29.20 -33.95 -31.70
C ILE A 5 -27.88 -33.21 -31.73
N VAL A 6 -27.85 -32.08 -32.41
CA VAL A 6 -26.75 -31.14 -32.34
C VAL A 6 -26.82 -30.47 -30.98
N LEU A 7 -26.02 -30.99 -30.04
CA LEU A 7 -25.84 -30.35 -28.74
C LEU A 7 -24.95 -29.13 -28.94
N THR A 8 -25.59 -27.99 -29.16
CA THR A 8 -24.87 -26.70 -29.19
C THR A 8 -24.45 -26.39 -27.77
N VAL A 9 -23.22 -26.75 -27.43
CA VAL A 9 -22.60 -26.30 -26.18
C VAL A 9 -22.36 -24.81 -26.33
N PHE A 10 -23.23 -24.00 -25.74
CA PHE A 10 -23.00 -22.60 -25.52
C PHE A 10 -21.89 -22.49 -24.47
N LEU A 11 -20.66 -22.37 -24.95
CA LEU A 11 -19.53 -21.97 -24.10
C LEU A 11 -19.75 -20.51 -23.74
N ILE A 12 -20.45 -20.26 -22.63
CA ILE A 12 -20.52 -18.95 -22.04
C ILE A 12 -19.09 -18.69 -21.51
N ALA A 13 -18.29 -18.03 -22.34
CA ALA A 13 -17.07 -17.42 -21.87
C ALA A 13 -17.48 -16.34 -20.86
N ILE A 14 -17.47 -16.68 -19.58
CA ILE A 14 -17.50 -15.70 -18.51
C ILE A 14 -16.18 -14.95 -18.63
N VAL A 15 -16.21 -13.86 -19.38
CA VAL A 15 -15.15 -12.85 -19.32
C VAL A 15 -15.31 -12.24 -17.94
N ALA A 16 -14.67 -12.84 -16.93
CA ALA A 16 -14.42 -12.19 -15.68
C ALA A 16 -13.57 -10.97 -16.04
N SER A 17 -14.19 -9.82 -16.13
CA SER A 17 -13.48 -8.55 -16.15
C SER A 17 -12.71 -8.50 -14.83
N LEU A 18 -11.45 -8.91 -14.88
CA LEU A 18 -10.48 -8.63 -13.85
C LEU A 18 -10.29 -7.11 -13.86
N PHE A 19 -11.22 -6.39 -13.23
CA PHE A 19 -10.90 -5.07 -12.75
C PHE A 19 -9.73 -5.27 -11.83
N ALA A 20 -8.56 -4.76 -12.23
CA ALA A 20 -7.39 -4.78 -11.39
C ALA A 20 -7.70 -3.93 -10.15
N GLN A 21 -8.16 -4.59 -9.07
CA GLN A 21 -8.34 -3.94 -7.78
C GLN A 21 -6.98 -3.44 -7.34
N LYS A 22 -6.92 -2.17 -6.96
CA LYS A 22 -5.71 -1.65 -6.31
C LYS A 22 -5.48 -2.46 -5.04
N SER A 23 -4.27 -2.95 -4.88
CA SER A 23 -3.87 -3.75 -3.73
C SER A 23 -4.04 -2.96 -2.42
N GLU A 24 -4.20 -3.66 -1.30
CA GLU A 24 -4.19 -3.06 0.04
C GLU A 24 -2.89 -2.27 0.29
N VAL A 25 -1.77 -2.75 -0.25
CA VAL A 25 -0.48 -2.06 -0.19
C VAL A 25 -0.20 -1.37 -1.52
N PHE A 26 0.17 -0.09 -1.47
CA PHE A 26 0.70 0.61 -2.64
C PHE A 26 2.06 0.03 -3.00
N ASN A 27 2.13 -0.70 -4.11
CA ASN A 27 3.27 -1.52 -4.48
C ASN A 27 3.62 -1.40 -5.98
N PRO A 28 3.97 -0.22 -6.48
CA PRO A 28 4.38 -0.08 -7.88
C PRO A 28 5.54 -1.03 -8.18
N SER A 29 5.42 -1.80 -9.28
CA SER A 29 6.39 -2.88 -9.63
C SER A 29 6.60 -3.90 -8.50
N ASN A 30 5.54 -4.24 -7.75
CA ASN A 30 5.52 -5.12 -6.56
C ASN A 30 6.32 -4.61 -5.34
N LYS A 31 6.87 -3.41 -5.39
CA LYS A 31 7.70 -2.85 -4.31
C LYS A 31 6.88 -1.95 -3.39
N ALA A 32 6.71 -2.37 -2.13
CA ALA A 32 6.16 -1.50 -1.11
C ALA A 32 7.08 -0.29 -0.89
N ILE A 33 6.52 0.88 -0.71
CA ILE A 33 7.25 2.14 -0.50
C ILE A 33 8.34 2.36 -1.60
N ARG A 34 8.07 1.95 -2.82
CA ARG A 34 9.02 2.03 -3.95
C ARG A 34 10.41 1.43 -3.65
N GLY A 35 10.48 0.44 -2.75
CA GLY A 35 11.74 -0.21 -2.35
C GLY A 35 12.49 0.50 -1.22
N TYR A 36 11.88 1.44 -0.53
CA TYR A 36 12.45 2.06 0.67
C TYR A 36 12.17 1.23 1.93
N ASP A 37 13.08 1.27 2.88
CA ASP A 37 13.05 0.50 4.11
C ASP A 37 12.02 1.08 5.10
N PRO A 38 10.94 0.36 5.43
CA PRO A 38 9.92 0.86 6.34
C PRO A 38 10.42 1.06 7.78
N VAL A 39 11.40 0.29 8.22
CA VAL A 39 11.96 0.37 9.58
C VAL A 39 12.83 1.60 9.75
N ALA A 40 13.55 2.00 8.72
CA ALA A 40 14.49 3.13 8.77
C ALA A 40 13.80 4.46 9.12
N TYR A 41 12.55 4.67 8.75
CA TYR A 41 11.79 5.85 9.15
C TYR A 41 11.72 6.00 10.67
N PHE A 42 11.59 4.89 11.38
CA PHE A 42 11.49 4.86 12.84
C PHE A 42 12.84 4.88 13.54
N THR A 43 13.83 4.20 12.99
CA THR A 43 15.14 4.02 13.64
C THR A 43 16.16 5.08 13.26
N GLU A 44 16.06 5.62 12.04
CA GLU A 44 17.02 6.60 11.50
C GLU A 44 16.40 7.97 11.23
N GLY A 45 15.06 8.09 11.25
CA GLY A 45 14.36 9.36 11.04
C GLY A 45 14.53 9.92 9.63
N LYS A 46 14.66 9.06 8.63
CA LYS A 46 14.80 9.43 7.22
C LYS A 46 14.36 8.29 6.29
N ALA A 47 14.04 8.66 5.05
CA ALA A 47 13.84 7.70 3.97
C ALA A 47 15.18 7.06 3.57
N VAL A 48 15.27 5.74 3.64
CA VAL A 48 16.46 4.96 3.28
C VAL A 48 16.10 3.90 2.27
N LYS A 49 16.80 3.89 1.15
CA LYS A 49 16.60 2.89 0.12
C LYS A 49 16.97 1.50 0.63
N GLY A 50 16.09 0.53 0.45
CA GLY A 50 16.36 -0.87 0.75
C GLY A 50 17.18 -1.55 -0.34
N ASN A 51 17.64 -2.76 -0.04
CA ASN A 51 18.37 -3.62 -0.95
C ASN A 51 17.48 -4.78 -1.41
N GLU A 52 17.43 -5.03 -2.69
CA GLU A 52 16.65 -6.14 -3.27
C GLU A 52 17.03 -7.51 -2.69
N SER A 53 18.30 -7.72 -2.30
CA SER A 53 18.76 -8.94 -1.65
C SER A 53 18.21 -9.14 -0.24
N LEU A 54 17.67 -8.09 0.38
CA LEU A 54 17.05 -8.08 1.70
C LEU A 54 15.56 -7.82 1.58
N THR A 55 14.85 -8.79 1.01
CA THR A 55 13.41 -8.69 0.72
C THR A 55 12.59 -9.59 1.64
N TYR A 56 11.46 -9.10 2.08
CA TYR A 56 10.42 -9.87 2.76
C TYR A 56 9.09 -9.68 2.03
N HIS A 57 8.47 -10.79 1.60
CA HIS A 57 7.17 -10.75 0.92
C HIS A 57 6.04 -10.77 1.96
N TRP A 58 5.16 -9.76 1.92
CA TRP A 58 4.04 -9.64 2.85
C TRP A 58 2.92 -8.79 2.25
N LYS A 59 1.67 -9.25 2.38
CA LYS A 59 0.47 -8.60 1.81
C LYS A 59 0.61 -8.28 0.31
N ASP A 60 1.03 -9.29 -0.46
CA ASP A 60 1.21 -9.19 -1.92
C ASP A 60 2.16 -8.07 -2.38
N ALA A 61 3.11 -7.72 -1.54
CA ALA A 61 4.14 -6.73 -1.82
C ALA A 61 5.51 -7.20 -1.35
N ASP A 62 6.54 -6.75 -2.05
CA ASP A 62 7.92 -6.97 -1.67
C ASP A 62 8.43 -5.76 -0.88
N TRP A 63 8.82 -6.03 0.36
CA TRP A 63 9.38 -5.04 1.28
C TRP A 63 10.89 -5.15 1.28
N TYR A 64 11.58 -4.05 0.99
CA TYR A 64 13.03 -4.00 0.92
C TYR A 64 13.62 -3.36 2.17
N PHE A 65 14.75 -3.88 2.61
CA PHE A 65 15.42 -3.41 3.84
C PHE A 65 16.86 -3.01 3.57
N SER A 66 17.36 -2.08 4.34
CA SER A 66 18.73 -1.60 4.26
C SER A 66 19.72 -2.46 5.09
N SER A 67 19.19 -3.30 5.98
CA SER A 67 19.97 -4.21 6.82
C SER A 67 19.19 -5.47 7.15
N THR A 68 19.91 -6.53 7.48
CA THR A 68 19.33 -7.78 7.99
C THR A 68 18.58 -7.54 9.31
N GLN A 69 19.08 -6.66 10.15
CA GLN A 69 18.43 -6.30 11.42
C GLN A 69 17.05 -5.68 11.17
N ASN A 70 16.93 -4.76 10.22
CA ASN A 70 15.65 -4.14 9.87
C ASN A 70 14.67 -5.16 9.28
N LEU A 71 15.13 -6.03 8.40
CA LEU A 71 14.32 -7.13 7.87
C LEU A 71 13.77 -8.01 9.00
N ASN A 72 14.62 -8.41 9.94
CA ASN A 72 14.22 -9.24 11.08
C ASN A 72 13.23 -8.53 12.00
N SER A 73 13.43 -7.24 12.27
CA SER A 73 12.50 -6.43 13.08
C SER A 73 11.13 -6.35 12.44
N PHE A 74 11.08 -6.13 11.13
CA PHE A 74 9.83 -6.08 10.36
C PHE A 74 9.12 -7.43 10.34
N SER A 75 9.82 -8.51 10.01
CA SER A 75 9.22 -9.85 9.89
C SER A 75 8.61 -10.34 11.20
N LYS A 76 9.16 -9.92 12.34
CA LYS A 76 8.64 -10.26 13.67
C LYS A 76 7.38 -9.48 14.02
N ASN A 77 7.25 -8.24 13.57
CA ASN A 77 6.11 -7.37 13.87
C ASN A 77 5.89 -6.36 12.74
N PRO A 78 5.33 -6.78 11.60
CA PRO A 78 5.10 -5.90 10.46
C PRO A 78 4.21 -4.70 10.79
N ASP A 79 3.18 -4.90 11.59
CA ASP A 79 2.19 -3.86 11.92
C ASP A 79 2.80 -2.65 12.62
N LYS A 80 3.94 -2.83 13.28
CA LYS A 80 4.66 -1.72 13.93
C LYS A 80 5.28 -0.75 12.92
N TYR A 81 5.65 -1.23 11.72
CA TYR A 81 6.48 -0.49 10.78
C TYR A 81 5.79 -0.17 9.44
N VAL A 82 4.70 -0.84 9.13
CA VAL A 82 3.98 -0.58 7.87
C VAL A 82 3.41 0.83 7.87
N PRO A 83 3.42 1.50 6.72
CA PRO A 83 2.73 2.78 6.60
C PRO A 83 1.22 2.59 6.74
N GLN A 84 0.57 3.57 7.31
CA GLN A 84 -0.89 3.60 7.37
C GLN A 84 -1.49 3.63 5.96
N TYR A 85 -2.69 3.09 5.81
CA TYR A 85 -3.41 3.04 4.53
C TYR A 85 -2.63 2.31 3.42
N GLY A 86 -1.89 1.28 3.81
CA GLY A 86 -1.07 0.51 2.87
C GLY A 86 0.05 1.31 2.19
N GLY A 87 0.38 2.50 2.65
CA GLY A 87 1.34 3.39 2.02
C GLY A 87 0.74 4.26 0.91
N TYR A 88 -0.59 4.28 0.74
CA TYR A 88 -1.27 5.26 -0.09
C TYR A 88 -1.25 6.64 0.58
N CYS A 89 -1.47 7.68 -0.22
CA CYS A 89 -1.44 9.07 0.23
C CYS A 89 -2.46 9.33 1.36
N ALA A 90 -1.97 9.72 2.54
CA ALA A 90 -2.81 9.99 3.69
C ALA A 90 -3.78 11.15 3.44
N TYR A 91 -3.36 12.18 2.70
CA TYR A 91 -4.23 13.27 2.25
C TYR A 91 -5.34 12.73 1.36
N GLY A 92 -4.99 11.95 0.33
CA GLY A 92 -5.95 11.34 -0.59
C GLY A 92 -6.97 10.46 0.13
N LEU A 93 -6.52 9.66 1.09
CA LEU A 93 -7.41 8.84 1.92
C LEU A 93 -8.42 9.67 2.69
N SER A 94 -8.01 10.80 3.25
CA SER A 94 -8.93 11.72 3.93
C SER A 94 -9.97 12.35 2.99
N GLU A 95 -9.68 12.37 1.69
CA GLU A 95 -10.60 12.83 0.62
C GLU A 95 -11.38 11.66 -0.04
N GLY A 96 -11.17 10.42 0.41
CA GLY A 96 -11.93 9.25 -0.01
C GLY A 96 -11.37 8.48 -1.20
N HIS A 97 -10.09 8.63 -1.52
CA HIS A 97 -9.45 7.91 -2.62
C HIS A 97 -8.00 7.50 -2.33
N LYS A 98 -7.54 6.49 -3.06
CA LYS A 98 -6.15 6.04 -3.06
C LYS A 98 -5.35 6.86 -4.07
N ALA A 99 -4.17 7.33 -3.65
CA ALA A 99 -3.21 8.01 -4.52
C ALA A 99 -1.79 7.51 -4.25
N PRO A 100 -0.88 7.59 -5.24
CA PRO A 100 0.52 7.25 -5.07
C PRO A 100 1.21 8.10 -3.99
N THR A 101 2.37 7.65 -3.55
CA THR A 101 3.15 8.36 -2.54
C THR A 101 4.62 8.48 -2.93
N ASP A 102 5.26 9.48 -2.34
CA ASP A 102 6.69 9.71 -2.41
C ASP A 102 7.33 9.25 -1.09
N PRO A 103 8.34 8.38 -1.12
CA PRO A 103 9.04 7.93 0.09
C PRO A 103 9.63 9.06 0.94
N ASP A 104 9.94 10.21 0.34
CA ASP A 104 10.45 11.39 1.05
C ASP A 104 9.35 12.25 1.70
N ALA A 105 8.09 12.03 1.34
CA ALA A 105 6.94 12.76 1.88
C ALA A 105 6.31 12.02 3.06
N TRP A 106 7.09 11.77 4.10
CA TRP A 106 6.71 10.96 5.26
C TRP A 106 6.50 11.80 6.52
N THR A 107 5.72 11.27 7.45
CA THR A 107 5.53 11.81 8.79
C THR A 107 5.22 10.66 9.75
N ILE A 108 5.78 10.71 10.96
CA ILE A 108 5.40 9.80 12.05
C ILE A 108 4.56 10.60 13.05
N VAL A 109 3.37 10.08 13.35
CA VAL A 109 2.43 10.64 14.33
C VAL A 109 1.99 9.51 15.26
N ASP A 110 2.19 9.69 16.54
CA ASP A 110 1.82 8.68 17.56
C ASP A 110 2.35 7.27 17.24
N GLY A 111 3.60 7.18 16.79
CA GLY A 111 4.27 5.93 16.44
C GLY A 111 3.80 5.27 15.15
N LYS A 112 3.02 5.97 14.32
CA LYS A 112 2.52 5.48 13.04
C LYS A 112 3.12 6.27 11.88
N LEU A 113 3.48 5.54 10.81
CA LEU A 113 4.06 6.10 9.60
C LEU A 113 2.94 6.49 8.62
N TYR A 114 2.99 7.72 8.13
CA TYR A 114 2.10 8.24 7.09
C TYR A 114 2.92 8.70 5.90
N LEU A 115 2.47 8.36 4.69
CA LEU A 115 3.07 8.81 3.45
C LEU A 115 2.09 9.72 2.69
N ASN A 116 2.63 10.66 1.95
CA ASN A 116 1.85 11.57 1.11
C ASN A 116 2.38 11.59 -0.33
N TYR A 117 1.57 12.12 -1.22
CA TYR A 117 1.86 12.18 -2.65
C TYR A 117 3.15 12.96 -2.96
N SER A 118 3.38 14.06 -2.25
CA SER A 118 4.52 14.95 -2.40
C SER A 118 4.78 15.70 -1.09
N LYS A 119 5.92 16.37 -1.01
CA LYS A 119 6.25 17.22 0.15
C LYS A 119 5.26 18.38 0.30
N ASP A 120 4.75 18.94 -0.80
CA ASP A 120 3.73 19.99 -0.75
C ASP A 120 2.40 19.45 -0.22
N ILE A 121 1.98 18.28 -0.64
CA ILE A 121 0.77 17.63 -0.10
C ILE A 121 0.97 17.25 1.36
N ARG A 122 2.14 16.79 1.76
CA ARG A 122 2.46 16.56 3.17
C ARG A 122 2.29 17.82 4.02
N THR A 123 2.76 18.95 3.53
CA THR A 123 2.61 20.25 4.22
C THR A 123 1.13 20.58 4.41
N LYS A 124 0.31 20.46 3.38
CA LYS A 124 -1.15 20.66 3.47
C LYS A 124 -1.82 19.67 4.41
N TRP A 125 -1.41 18.41 4.38
CA TRP A 125 -1.92 17.37 5.26
C TRP A 125 -1.64 17.71 6.73
N ARG A 126 -0.45 18.21 7.04
CA ARG A 126 -0.04 18.58 8.40
C ARG A 126 -0.80 19.76 8.98
N GLU A 127 -1.34 20.64 8.16
CA GLU A 127 -2.18 21.76 8.61
C GLU A 127 -3.48 21.30 9.28
N GLY A 128 -4.00 20.12 8.91
CA GLY A 128 -5.20 19.52 9.50
C GLY A 128 -5.00 18.05 9.86
N GLU A 129 -3.82 17.68 10.30
CA GLU A 129 -3.33 16.31 10.48
C GLU A 129 -4.31 15.44 11.26
N LYS A 130 -4.70 15.85 12.46
CA LYS A 130 -5.59 15.07 13.32
C LYS A 130 -6.96 14.82 12.66
N GLU A 131 -7.58 15.83 12.12
CA GLU A 131 -8.88 15.70 11.45
C GLU A 131 -8.78 14.80 10.22
N ARG A 132 -7.69 14.91 9.45
CA ARG A 132 -7.47 14.09 8.27
C ARG A 132 -7.21 12.64 8.62
N ILE A 133 -6.47 12.37 9.68
CA ILE A 133 -6.29 11.00 10.21
C ILE A 133 -7.62 10.42 10.66
N ASP A 134 -8.42 11.16 11.42
CA ASP A 134 -9.73 10.69 11.89
C ASP A 134 -10.67 10.34 10.73
N LYS A 135 -10.68 11.16 9.68
CA LYS A 135 -11.45 10.89 8.45
C LYS A 135 -10.95 9.66 7.71
N ALA A 136 -9.64 9.59 7.47
CA ALA A 136 -9.03 8.49 6.73
C ALA A 136 -9.20 7.14 7.46
N ASP A 137 -9.08 7.12 8.77
CA ASP A 137 -9.27 5.91 9.59
C ASP A 137 -10.69 5.35 9.47
N LYS A 138 -11.69 6.21 9.30
CA LYS A 138 -13.09 5.80 9.07
C LYS A 138 -13.33 5.31 7.65
N ILE A 139 -12.62 5.86 6.68
CA ILE A 139 -12.77 5.54 5.26
C ILE A 139 -12.03 4.25 4.88
N TRP A 140 -10.84 4.06 5.43
CA TRP A 140 -9.91 3.00 5.04
C TRP A 140 -10.51 1.59 5.07
N PRO A 141 -11.24 1.13 6.10
CA PRO A 141 -11.82 -0.22 6.12
C PRO A 141 -12.71 -0.53 4.91
N GLY A 142 -13.44 0.45 4.41
CA GLY A 142 -14.31 0.29 3.24
C GLY A 142 -13.59 0.49 1.90
N LEU A 143 -12.38 1.03 1.90
CA LEU A 143 -11.63 1.37 0.69
C LEU A 143 -10.43 0.45 0.44
N LYS A 144 -9.87 -0.20 1.46
CA LYS A 144 -8.61 -0.94 1.38
C LYS A 144 -8.58 -2.01 0.29
N ASP A 145 -9.69 -2.69 0.04
CA ASP A 145 -9.83 -3.75 -0.95
C ASP A 145 -10.48 -3.26 -2.27
N LYS A 146 -10.62 -1.95 -2.43
CA LYS A 146 -11.26 -1.33 -3.59
C LYS A 146 -10.28 -0.41 -4.34
N GLU A 147 -10.69 0.01 -5.54
CA GLU A 147 -9.96 1.02 -6.33
C GLU A 147 -10.07 2.43 -5.75
#